data_afc7aba9de4db373bcdb5bab0acf6d8d
#
_entry.id   afc7aba9de4db373bcdb5bab0acf6d8d
#
_cell.length_a   1.000
_cell.length_b   1.000
_cell.length_c   1.000
_cell.angle_alpha   90.00
_cell.angle_beta   90.00
_cell.angle_gamma   90.00
#
_symmetry.space_group_name_H-M   'P 1'
#
loop_
_entity.id
_entity.type
_entity.pdbx_description
1 polymer ?
#
loop_
_entity_poly.entity_id
_entity_poly.type
_entity_poly.pdbx_seq_one_letter_code
_entity_poly.pdbx_strand_id
1 'polypeptide(L)'
;RSFEYHSLSDTLRDELRKRGVEESRDELIKLGNELRSSGGPSILADLIIENISTNSNHIVDSIRNPSEVDSLNRKYLNHRFYLISVDANPRIRFQRLKKRGRIGDSSTWKQFHHQEVLEESSVDPNKQQLLSTVKKADFSLDNSGTIEHLENQIDKIFKRL
;
A
#
# COMPACT_ATOMS: atom_id res chain seq x y z
N ARG A 1 1.49 -14.70 17.25
CA ARG A 1 0.30 -13.83 17.14
C ARG A 1 -0.29 -14.03 15.76
N SER A 2 -1.58 -14.28 15.65
CA SER A 2 -2.28 -14.31 14.38
C SER A 2 -2.70 -12.89 14.00
N PHE A 3 -2.58 -12.57 12.70
CA PHE A 3 -3.06 -11.32 12.12
C PHE A 3 -4.02 -11.66 10.97
N GLU A 4 -5.08 -10.89 10.85
CA GLU A 4 -5.93 -10.88 9.67
C GLU A 4 -5.34 -9.89 8.65
N TYR A 5 -5.26 -10.32 7.39
CA TYR A 5 -4.63 -9.54 6.33
C TYR A 5 -5.69 -8.89 5.44
N HIS A 6 -5.50 -7.61 5.17
CA HIS A 6 -6.33 -6.79 4.28
C HIS A 6 -5.43 -6.00 3.32
N SER A 7 -5.90 -5.77 2.11
CA SER A 7 -5.18 -4.96 1.13
C SER A 7 -6.11 -3.96 0.46
N LEU A 8 -5.74 -2.68 0.46
CA LEU A 8 -6.45 -1.64 -0.29
C LEU A 8 -6.47 -1.95 -1.79
N SER A 9 -5.44 -2.62 -2.30
CA SER A 9 -5.39 -3.06 -3.70
C SER A 9 -6.38 -4.17 -4.00
N ASP A 10 -6.72 -5.04 -3.04
CA ASP A 10 -7.70 -6.11 -3.27
C ASP A 10 -9.11 -5.54 -3.37
N THR A 11 -9.43 -4.50 -2.62
CA THR A 11 -10.69 -3.74 -2.79
C THR A 11 -10.85 -3.22 -4.22
N LEU A 12 -9.77 -2.70 -4.80
CA LEU A 12 -9.77 -2.25 -6.21
C LEU A 12 -9.94 -3.41 -7.19
N ARG A 13 -9.27 -4.55 -6.94
CA ARG A 13 -9.39 -5.75 -7.79
C ARG A 13 -10.81 -6.32 -7.77
N ASP A 14 -11.43 -6.35 -6.60
CA ASP A 14 -12.81 -6.80 -6.45
C ASP A 14 -13.78 -5.91 -7.21
N GLU A 15 -13.56 -4.61 -7.17
CA GLU A 15 -14.39 -3.66 -7.90
C GLU A 15 -14.18 -3.76 -9.43
N LEU A 16 -12.94 -3.93 -9.93
CA LEU A 16 -12.69 -4.19 -11.35
C LEU A 16 -13.39 -5.46 -11.81
N ARG A 17 -13.34 -6.54 -11.00
CA ARG A 17 -14.04 -7.80 -11.31
C ARG A 17 -15.56 -7.61 -11.41
N LYS A 18 -16.16 -6.86 -10.48
CA LYS A 18 -17.59 -6.52 -10.52
C LYS A 18 -17.98 -5.73 -11.78
N ARG A 19 -17.08 -4.85 -12.25
CA ARG A 19 -17.28 -4.06 -13.48
C ARG A 19 -16.95 -4.83 -14.77
N GLY A 20 -16.46 -6.07 -14.67
CA GLY A 20 -16.03 -6.86 -15.82
C GLY A 20 -14.80 -6.30 -16.55
N VAL A 21 -13.97 -5.52 -15.84
CA VAL A 21 -12.74 -4.92 -16.38
C VAL A 21 -11.56 -5.82 -16.06
N GLU A 22 -10.73 -6.10 -17.08
CA GLU A 22 -9.51 -6.90 -16.89
C GLU A 22 -8.50 -6.16 -16.01
N GLU A 23 -7.90 -6.90 -15.06
CA GLU A 23 -6.93 -6.33 -14.12
C GLU A 23 -5.65 -5.92 -14.84
N SER A 24 -5.27 -4.64 -14.72
CA SER A 24 -3.96 -4.12 -15.07
C SER A 24 -3.53 -3.07 -14.05
N ARG A 25 -2.24 -2.72 -14.00
CA ARG A 25 -1.75 -1.66 -13.12
C ARG A 25 -2.43 -0.32 -13.42
N ASP A 26 -2.61 0.00 -14.69
CA ASP A 26 -3.21 1.27 -15.12
C ASP A 26 -4.69 1.33 -14.72
N GLU A 27 -5.45 0.25 -14.88
CA GLU A 27 -6.85 0.20 -14.45
C GLU A 27 -6.98 0.28 -12.92
N LEU A 28 -6.08 -0.34 -12.15
CA LEU A 28 -6.06 -0.18 -10.69
C LEU A 28 -5.76 1.27 -10.28
N ILE A 29 -4.82 1.95 -10.92
CA ILE A 29 -4.50 3.36 -10.64
C ILE A 29 -5.69 4.24 -11.01
N LYS A 30 -6.28 4.05 -12.19
CA LYS A 30 -7.43 4.80 -12.68
C LYS A 30 -8.63 4.66 -11.75
N LEU A 31 -8.99 3.43 -11.39
CA LEU A 31 -10.09 3.16 -10.46
C LEU A 31 -9.82 3.75 -9.07
N GLY A 32 -8.60 3.62 -8.55
CA GLY A 32 -8.23 4.22 -7.27
C GLY A 32 -8.37 5.74 -7.27
N ASN A 33 -7.97 6.41 -8.36
CA ASN A 33 -8.13 7.85 -8.51
C ASN A 33 -9.62 8.25 -8.66
N GLU A 34 -10.41 7.47 -9.41
CA GLU A 34 -11.87 7.67 -9.56
C GLU A 34 -12.57 7.58 -8.21
N LEU A 35 -12.31 6.52 -7.43
CA LEU A 35 -12.92 6.34 -6.11
C LEU A 35 -12.53 7.46 -5.14
N ARG A 36 -11.25 7.87 -5.12
CA ARG A 36 -10.82 8.99 -4.27
C ARG A 36 -11.43 10.32 -4.70
N SER A 37 -11.62 10.54 -6.00
CA SER A 37 -12.26 11.77 -6.49
C SER A 37 -13.73 11.85 -6.12
N SER A 38 -14.45 10.74 -6.04
CA SER A 38 -15.87 10.67 -5.71
C SER A 38 -16.15 10.55 -4.21
N GLY A 39 -15.34 9.77 -3.49
CA GLY A 39 -15.55 9.42 -2.07
C GLY A 39 -14.55 10.07 -1.11
N GLY A 40 -13.60 10.85 -1.63
CA GLY A 40 -12.54 11.48 -0.83
C GLY A 40 -11.25 10.66 -0.79
N PRO A 41 -10.12 11.30 -0.40
CA PRO A 41 -8.78 10.70 -0.49
C PRO A 41 -8.57 9.48 0.44
N SER A 42 -9.41 9.28 1.46
CA SER A 42 -9.36 8.14 2.39
C SER A 42 -10.27 6.97 2.02
N ILE A 43 -11.09 7.09 0.97
CA ILE A 43 -12.18 6.16 0.67
C ILE A 43 -11.78 4.68 0.71
N LEU A 44 -10.59 4.33 0.22
CA LEU A 44 -10.15 2.93 0.20
C LEU A 44 -9.92 2.38 1.62
N ALA A 45 -9.39 3.20 2.52
CA ALA A 45 -9.25 2.84 3.93
C ALA A 45 -10.62 2.76 4.61
N ASP A 46 -11.52 3.70 4.32
CA ASP A 46 -12.87 3.75 4.90
C ASP A 46 -13.66 2.47 4.55
N LEU A 47 -13.59 2.01 3.31
CA LEU A 47 -14.22 0.75 2.86
C LEU A 47 -13.68 -0.48 3.60
N ILE A 48 -12.37 -0.53 3.90
CA ILE A 48 -11.79 -1.62 4.68
C ILE A 48 -12.22 -1.53 6.16
N ILE A 49 -12.19 -0.34 6.74
CA ILE A 49 -12.54 -0.08 8.13
C ILE A 49 -13.96 -0.59 8.47
N GLU A 50 -14.88 -0.50 7.54
CA GLU A 50 -16.27 -0.99 7.73
C GLU A 50 -16.31 -2.52 7.95
N ASN A 51 -15.31 -3.25 7.43
CA ASN A 51 -15.25 -4.71 7.44
C ASN A 51 -14.25 -5.28 8.45
N ILE A 52 -13.47 -4.43 9.13
CA ILE A 52 -12.46 -4.87 10.12
C ILE A 52 -13.07 -4.93 11.52
N SER A 53 -12.97 -6.09 12.16
CA SER A 53 -13.31 -6.31 13.57
C SER A 53 -12.32 -5.60 14.49
N THR A 54 -12.76 -5.14 15.67
CA THR A 54 -11.84 -4.57 16.69
C THR A 54 -11.27 -5.62 17.65
N ASN A 55 -11.63 -6.88 17.48
CA ASN A 55 -11.26 -7.96 18.41
C ASN A 55 -10.04 -8.78 17.98
N SER A 56 -9.45 -8.46 16.83
CA SER A 56 -8.31 -9.17 16.24
C SER A 56 -7.16 -8.22 15.95
N ASN A 57 -5.97 -8.77 15.71
CA ASN A 57 -4.86 -8.00 15.14
C ASN A 57 -4.97 -7.99 13.62
N HIS A 58 -4.73 -6.85 13.00
CA HIS A 58 -4.86 -6.69 11.55
C HIS A 58 -3.57 -6.16 10.93
N ILE A 59 -3.32 -6.57 9.69
CA ILE A 59 -2.34 -5.96 8.79
C ILE A 59 -3.12 -5.39 7.63
N VAL A 60 -2.94 -4.10 7.36
CA VAL A 60 -3.50 -3.41 6.19
C VAL A 60 -2.36 -2.96 5.31
N ASP A 61 -2.30 -3.44 4.07
CA ASP A 61 -1.26 -3.08 3.11
C ASP A 61 -1.77 -2.22 1.95
N SER A 62 -0.84 -1.85 1.07
CA SER A 62 -1.10 -1.04 -0.12
C SER A 62 -1.62 0.38 0.16
N ILE A 63 -1.35 0.91 1.34
CA ILE A 63 -1.64 2.30 1.70
C ILE A 63 -0.76 3.23 0.85
N ARG A 64 -1.36 4.19 0.14
CA ARG A 64 -0.66 5.05 -0.83
C ARG A 64 -1.04 6.52 -0.74
N ASN A 65 -1.89 6.88 0.22
CA ASN A 65 -2.32 8.25 0.45
C ASN A 65 -2.27 8.56 1.95
N PRO A 66 -1.75 9.73 2.37
CA PRO A 66 -1.68 10.09 3.79
C PRO A 66 -3.04 10.17 4.47
N SER A 67 -4.12 10.47 3.73
CA SER A 67 -5.48 10.48 4.28
C SER A 67 -5.99 9.08 4.63
N GLU A 68 -5.52 8.04 3.93
CA GLU A 68 -5.81 6.64 4.28
C GLU A 68 -5.19 6.29 5.64
N VAL A 69 -3.95 6.75 5.90
CA VAL A 69 -3.28 6.60 7.21
C VAL A 69 -4.08 7.29 8.31
N ASP A 70 -4.50 8.54 8.05
CA ASP A 70 -5.24 9.34 9.03
C ASP A 70 -6.60 8.73 9.36
N SER A 71 -7.27 8.14 8.37
CA SER A 71 -8.55 7.45 8.59
C SER A 71 -8.37 6.18 9.43
N LEU A 72 -7.40 5.33 9.11
CA LEU A 72 -7.07 4.14 9.90
C LEU A 72 -6.68 4.52 11.33
N ASN A 73 -5.81 5.50 11.51
CA ASN A 73 -5.37 5.93 12.83
C ASN A 73 -6.54 6.46 13.70
N ARG A 74 -7.43 7.27 13.12
CA ARG A 74 -8.64 7.76 13.83
C ARG A 74 -9.57 6.65 14.27
N LYS A 75 -9.79 5.64 13.43
CA LYS A 75 -10.64 4.49 13.76
C LYS A 75 -10.09 3.72 14.94
N TYR A 76 -8.78 3.61 15.03
CA TYR A 76 -8.09 2.81 16.04
C TYR A 76 -7.40 3.64 17.13
N LEU A 77 -7.85 4.86 17.41
CA LEU A 77 -7.28 5.76 18.43
C LEU A 77 -7.13 5.11 19.81
N ASN A 78 -8.04 4.20 20.17
CA ASN A 78 -7.99 3.47 21.44
C ASN A 78 -7.23 2.13 21.35
N HIS A 79 -6.58 1.86 20.22
CA HIS A 79 -5.84 0.65 19.93
C HIS A 79 -4.41 1.02 19.49
N ARG A 80 -3.51 0.04 19.48
CA ARG A 80 -2.17 0.27 18.95
C ARG A 80 -2.19 0.23 17.43
N PHE A 81 -2.04 1.38 16.80
CA PHE A 81 -1.84 1.53 15.35
C PHE A 81 -0.37 1.89 15.07
N TYR A 82 0.26 1.20 14.15
CA TYR A 82 1.61 1.47 13.70
C TYR A 82 1.69 1.42 12.18
N LEU A 83 2.26 2.45 11.59
CA LEU A 83 2.56 2.50 10.17
C LEU A 83 4.00 2.05 9.92
N ILE A 84 4.17 1.02 9.10
CA ILE A 84 5.47 0.49 8.73
C ILE A 84 5.69 0.73 7.24
N SER A 85 6.72 1.48 6.88
CA SER A 85 7.17 1.58 5.49
C SER A 85 8.12 0.43 5.16
N VAL A 86 7.94 -0.16 3.98
CA VAL A 86 8.82 -1.21 3.46
C VAL A 86 9.37 -0.74 2.13
N ASP A 87 10.67 -0.57 2.04
CA ASP A 87 11.35 -0.15 0.82
C ASP A 87 12.42 -1.15 0.39
N ALA A 88 12.87 -1.05 -0.85
CA ALA A 88 13.99 -1.80 -1.38
C ALA A 88 14.69 -0.99 -2.47
N ASN A 89 15.96 -1.28 -2.72
CA ASN A 89 16.68 -0.68 -3.82
C ASN A 89 15.88 -0.74 -5.13
N PRO A 90 15.71 0.37 -5.88
CA PRO A 90 14.88 0.42 -7.09
C PRO A 90 15.24 -0.65 -8.13
N ARG A 91 16.52 -1.01 -8.28
CA ARG A 91 16.95 -2.08 -9.18
C ARG A 91 16.42 -3.45 -8.74
N ILE A 92 16.42 -3.70 -7.43
CA ILE A 92 15.87 -4.94 -6.86
C ILE A 92 14.35 -4.97 -7.04
N ARG A 93 13.66 -3.85 -6.80
CA ARG A 93 12.21 -3.74 -7.05
C ARG A 93 11.87 -4.06 -8.50
N PHE A 94 12.62 -3.49 -9.45
CA PHE A 94 12.44 -3.76 -10.88
C PHE A 94 12.70 -5.22 -11.25
N GLN A 95 13.77 -5.84 -10.72
CA GLN A 95 14.06 -7.26 -10.95
C GLN A 95 12.94 -8.16 -10.42
N ARG A 96 12.43 -7.87 -9.21
CA ARG A 96 11.32 -8.61 -8.60
C ARG A 96 10.02 -8.44 -9.39
N LEU A 97 9.74 -7.23 -9.88
CA LEU A 97 8.59 -6.93 -10.74
C LEU A 97 8.66 -7.75 -12.03
N LYS A 98 9.81 -7.76 -12.73
CA LYS A 98 10.00 -8.59 -13.93
C LYS A 98 9.81 -10.08 -13.67
N LYS A 99 10.34 -10.59 -12.53
CA LYS A 99 10.18 -12.00 -12.15
C LYS A 99 8.73 -12.35 -11.84
N ARG A 100 7.95 -11.43 -11.27
CA ARG A 100 6.53 -11.58 -10.97
C ARG A 100 5.67 -11.68 -12.23
N GLY A 101 6.00 -10.87 -13.27
CA GLY A 101 5.42 -10.94 -14.61
C GLY A 101 3.91 -10.73 -14.69
N ARG A 102 3.34 -9.85 -13.86
CA ARG A 102 1.91 -9.52 -13.92
C ARG A 102 1.59 -8.69 -15.16
N ILE A 103 0.38 -8.85 -15.71
CA ILE A 103 -0.12 -8.03 -16.79
C ILE A 103 -0.08 -6.56 -16.39
N GLY A 104 0.45 -5.69 -17.28
CA GLY A 104 0.63 -4.27 -17.02
C GLY A 104 1.88 -3.89 -16.21
N ASP A 105 2.69 -4.85 -15.77
CA ASP A 105 4.00 -4.54 -15.18
C ASP A 105 4.95 -3.96 -16.23
N SER A 106 5.72 -2.94 -15.84
CA SER A 106 6.69 -2.29 -16.73
C SER A 106 7.74 -3.28 -17.25
N SER A 107 7.89 -3.37 -18.56
CA SER A 107 8.85 -4.27 -19.20
C SER A 107 10.27 -3.71 -19.22
N THR A 108 10.43 -2.39 -19.16
CA THR A 108 11.73 -1.70 -19.21
C THR A 108 11.99 -0.89 -17.94
N TRP A 109 13.29 -0.70 -17.63
CA TRP A 109 13.70 0.15 -16.51
C TRP A 109 13.18 1.58 -16.64
N LYS A 110 13.16 2.15 -17.85
CA LYS A 110 12.70 3.52 -18.09
C LYS A 110 11.21 3.69 -17.75
N GLN A 111 10.39 2.74 -18.19
CA GLN A 111 8.95 2.73 -17.86
C GLN A 111 8.72 2.59 -16.36
N PHE A 112 9.40 1.63 -15.72
CA PHE A 112 9.32 1.40 -14.29
C PHE A 112 9.67 2.67 -13.49
N HIS A 113 10.81 3.28 -13.78
CA HIS A 113 11.27 4.48 -13.07
C HIS A 113 10.33 5.67 -13.29
N HIS A 114 9.83 5.85 -14.51
CA HIS A 114 8.83 6.89 -14.80
C HIS A 114 7.54 6.71 -13.98
N GLN A 115 7.03 5.49 -13.90
CA GLN A 115 5.85 5.19 -13.08
C GLN A 115 6.09 5.43 -11.59
N GLU A 116 7.24 5.03 -11.06
CA GLU A 116 7.58 5.29 -9.65
C GLU A 116 7.56 6.79 -9.35
N VAL A 117 8.20 7.61 -10.19
CA VAL A 117 8.22 9.07 -10.01
C VAL A 117 6.80 9.66 -9.99
N LEU A 118 5.91 9.19 -10.86
CA LEU A 118 4.52 9.65 -10.89
C LEU A 118 3.72 9.27 -9.63
N GLU A 119 3.96 8.07 -9.09
CA GLU A 119 3.30 7.58 -7.88
C GLU A 119 3.85 8.25 -6.60
N GLU A 120 5.14 8.59 -6.58
CA GLU A 120 5.81 9.16 -5.42
C GLU A 120 5.48 10.63 -5.18
N SER A 121 5.42 11.44 -6.23
CA SER A 121 5.51 12.91 -6.14
C SER A 121 4.22 13.66 -6.45
N SER A 122 3.06 13.01 -6.59
CA SER A 122 1.81 13.70 -6.85
C SER A 122 1.42 14.62 -5.70
N VAL A 123 1.08 15.87 -6.03
CA VAL A 123 0.53 16.86 -5.08
C VAL A 123 -1.01 16.83 -5.04
N ASP A 124 -1.65 16.14 -5.96
CA ASP A 124 -3.11 15.98 -6.02
C ASP A 124 -3.57 15.06 -4.87
N PRO A 125 -4.43 15.54 -3.94
CA PRO A 125 -4.89 14.77 -2.80
C PRO A 125 -5.66 13.49 -3.19
N ASN A 126 -6.24 13.45 -4.38
CA ASN A 126 -6.99 12.29 -4.87
C ASN A 126 -6.12 11.27 -5.61
N LYS A 127 -4.82 11.51 -5.72
CA LYS A 127 -3.86 10.58 -6.32
C LYS A 127 -2.98 9.88 -5.28
N GLN A 128 -2.15 8.99 -5.74
CA GLN A 128 -1.15 8.36 -4.89
C GLN A 128 -0.10 9.40 -4.49
N GLN A 129 0.18 9.48 -3.19
CA GLN A 129 1.16 10.39 -2.59
C GLN A 129 2.13 9.59 -1.71
N LEU A 130 2.86 8.67 -2.33
CA LEU A 130 3.64 7.67 -1.61
C LEU A 130 4.69 8.28 -0.69
N LEU A 131 5.43 9.31 -1.13
CA LEU A 131 6.43 9.99 -0.28
C LEU A 131 5.81 10.64 0.95
N SER A 132 4.65 11.28 0.81
CA SER A 132 3.93 11.89 1.94
C SER A 132 3.41 10.83 2.91
N THR A 133 3.00 9.67 2.38
CA THR A 133 2.53 8.52 3.18
C THR A 133 3.68 7.92 3.98
N VAL A 134 4.83 7.65 3.35
CA VAL A 134 6.02 7.09 3.98
C VAL A 134 6.57 7.99 5.10
N LYS A 135 6.48 9.32 4.96
CA LYS A 135 6.89 10.27 6.02
C LYS A 135 6.10 10.14 7.32
N LYS A 136 4.91 9.51 7.28
CA LYS A 136 4.10 9.22 8.48
C LYS A 136 4.46 7.89 9.15
N ALA A 137 5.38 7.11 8.59
CA ALA A 137 5.72 5.80 9.12
C ALA A 137 6.44 5.87 10.48
N ASP A 138 5.97 5.05 11.42
CA ASP A 138 6.60 4.88 12.74
C ASP A 138 7.89 4.05 12.63
N PHE A 139 7.95 3.13 11.67
CA PHE A 139 9.08 2.26 11.40
C PHE A 139 9.34 2.14 9.90
N SER A 140 10.60 1.92 9.56
CA SER A 140 11.02 1.65 8.18
C SER A 140 11.81 0.35 8.10
N LEU A 141 11.50 -0.48 7.10
CA LEU A 141 12.15 -1.75 6.81
C LEU A 141 12.84 -1.68 5.45
N ASP A 142 14.09 -2.12 5.41
CA ASP A 142 14.81 -2.35 4.15
C ASP A 142 14.64 -3.79 3.68
N ASN A 143 13.92 -3.96 2.58
CA ASN A 143 13.70 -5.23 1.91
C ASN A 143 14.65 -5.43 0.71
N SER A 144 15.84 -4.83 0.73
CA SER A 144 16.83 -5.02 -0.32
C SER A 144 17.62 -6.33 -0.17
N GLY A 145 17.65 -6.90 1.02
CA GLY A 145 18.40 -8.10 1.38
C GLY A 145 17.62 -9.41 1.26
N THR A 146 18.02 -10.37 2.10
CA THR A 146 17.38 -11.69 2.24
C THR A 146 16.09 -11.61 3.06
N ILE A 147 15.26 -12.65 2.96
CA ILE A 147 14.05 -12.78 3.80
C ILE A 147 14.45 -12.81 5.27
N GLU A 148 15.47 -13.55 5.65
CA GLU A 148 15.99 -13.62 7.02
C GLU A 148 16.38 -12.23 7.55
N HIS A 149 17.01 -11.40 6.72
CA HIS A 149 17.34 -10.02 7.11
C HIS A 149 16.08 -9.21 7.39
N LEU A 150 15.05 -9.33 6.56
CA LEU A 150 13.76 -8.65 6.76
C LEU A 150 13.05 -9.14 8.02
N GLU A 151 13.01 -10.47 8.27
CA GLU A 151 12.43 -11.08 9.47
C GLU A 151 13.11 -10.56 10.74
N ASN A 152 14.44 -10.49 10.74
CA ASN A 152 15.22 -9.93 11.86
C ASN A 152 14.89 -8.46 12.15
N GLN A 153 14.58 -7.66 11.12
CA GLN A 153 14.13 -6.27 11.31
C GLN A 153 12.71 -6.24 11.92
N ILE A 154 11.81 -7.08 11.44
CA ILE A 154 10.44 -7.22 11.96
C ILE A 154 10.48 -7.62 13.44
N ASP A 155 11.28 -8.61 13.81
CA ASP A 155 11.44 -9.05 15.20
C ASP A 155 11.93 -7.93 16.13
N LYS A 156 12.82 -7.07 15.64
CA LYS A 156 13.27 -5.91 16.40
C LYS A 156 12.14 -4.90 16.65
N ILE A 157 11.24 -4.71 15.65
CA ILE A 157 10.07 -3.87 15.83
C ILE A 157 9.16 -4.48 16.89
N PHE A 158 8.79 -5.77 16.76
CA PHE A 158 7.90 -6.44 17.72
C PHE A 158 8.42 -6.46 19.17
N LYS A 159 9.74 -6.42 19.37
CA LYS A 159 10.33 -6.29 20.73
C LYS A 159 10.17 -4.89 21.34
N ARG A 160 9.85 -3.88 20.53
CA ARG A 160 9.64 -2.49 20.97
C ARG A 160 8.15 -2.14 21.18
N LEU A 161 7.25 -2.95 20.60
CA LEU A 161 5.80 -2.80 20.75
C LEU A 161 5.26 -3.49 21.99
#